data_1d9168077a717fafb7c690908a3b0109
#
_entry.id   1d9168077a717fafb7c690908a3b0109
#
_cell.length_a   1.000
_cell.length_b   1.000
_cell.length_c   1.000
_cell.angle_alpha   90.00
_cell.angle_beta   90.00
_cell.angle_gamma   90.00
#
_symmetry.space_group_name_H-M   'P 1'
#
loop_
_entity.id
_entity.type
_entity.pdbx_description
1 polymer ?
#
loop_
_entity_poly.entity_id
_entity_poly.type
_entity_poly.pdbx_seq_one_letter_code
_entity_poly.pdbx_strand_id
1 'polypeptide(L)'
;MAGPATTKDGCAVHKYSIKIANTGKIFPPSEQSGKAWIDALEKAHRSTHGQCMCLDDDHGRPVSIRRLGENFYVARFRDTSHHHHKKCRFYAPSNEQSGMQGYTRQAVQIREDGDLAIRLDRALTPPRAGAPEPVLAPPQDRAARQRRNTMSLGGLLDLLWTEAELNTWHSDQPRKLSDQDVGGALLQQARRIHVGRRTLDGVLLLPARKGEEEHDRNKEVVSSARRSGLRLVAIGPLAYFDPVRDNDMPYVRLGAPFGVPKLQIDEATRVALRRSYADELGAWQDGKKIYAIVQMALCPKSPGTFVDTADVLAISLLRLSERFIPLDSSYEGILEKQLVKAGRSFTKPMRFDHNDAVFPDFWLLDMECDYPIEVFGMNTPEYQQRKAVKRTHYANRQKYPKGWWYWDLFEHKEIPLLPSPASERA
;
A
#
# COMPACT_ATOMS: atom_id res chain seq x y z
N MET A 1 -14.91 16.23 28.90
CA MET A 1 -14.65 15.12 27.95
C MET A 1 -13.29 15.41 27.36
N ALA A 2 -12.26 14.71 27.81
CA ALA A 2 -10.88 14.92 27.37
C ALA A 2 -10.67 14.11 26.08
N GLY A 3 -10.27 14.79 25.00
CA GLY A 3 -9.86 14.15 23.75
C GLY A 3 -8.57 13.35 23.95
N PRO A 4 -8.29 12.33 23.10
CA PRO A 4 -7.08 11.51 23.24
C PRO A 4 -5.82 12.36 23.05
N ALA A 5 -4.89 12.23 23.98
CA ALA A 5 -3.61 12.90 23.98
C ALA A 5 -2.75 12.41 22.81
N THR A 6 -2.51 13.27 21.84
CA THR A 6 -1.46 13.07 20.84
C THR A 6 -0.12 13.47 21.48
N THR A 7 0.80 12.53 21.59
CA THR A 7 2.19 12.86 21.95
C THR A 7 2.87 13.57 20.76
N LYS A 8 3.79 14.50 21.04
CA LYS A 8 4.50 15.34 20.08
C LYS A 8 5.30 14.60 18.99
N ASP A 9 5.39 13.27 19.07
CA ASP A 9 6.20 12.41 18.20
C ASP A 9 5.40 11.50 17.25
N GLY A 10 4.11 11.80 17.02
CA GLY A 10 3.31 11.11 15.98
C GLY A 10 3.09 9.59 16.18
N CYS A 11 3.48 9.03 17.32
CA CYS A 11 3.30 7.61 17.60
C CYS A 11 1.87 7.37 18.12
N ALA A 12 1.00 6.78 17.31
CA ALA A 12 -0.36 6.45 17.72
C ALA A 12 -0.36 5.50 18.92
N VAL A 13 -1.06 5.89 19.98
CA VAL A 13 -1.26 5.07 21.18
C VAL A 13 -2.05 3.82 20.79
N HIS A 14 -1.53 2.63 21.14
CA HIS A 14 -2.22 1.38 20.86
C HIS A 14 -3.48 1.25 21.73
N LYS A 15 -4.57 0.76 21.14
CA LYS A 15 -5.84 0.57 21.86
C LYS A 15 -5.77 -0.58 22.89
N TYR A 16 -4.87 -1.54 22.69
CA TYR A 16 -4.79 -2.78 23.50
C TYR A 16 -3.45 -2.91 24.20
N SER A 17 -3.46 -3.62 25.32
CA SER A 17 -2.24 -3.95 26.06
C SER A 17 -1.29 -4.80 25.22
N ILE A 18 0.00 -4.61 25.45
CA ILE A 18 1.08 -5.41 24.84
C ILE A 18 1.88 -6.09 25.95
N LYS A 19 2.03 -7.40 25.86
CA LYS A 19 2.87 -8.20 26.74
C LYS A 19 4.21 -8.43 26.06
N ILE A 20 5.33 -8.17 26.73
CA ILE A 20 6.66 -8.50 26.22
C ILE A 20 6.97 -9.97 26.55
N ALA A 21 7.22 -10.79 25.53
CA ALA A 21 7.18 -12.25 25.66
C ALA A 21 8.21 -12.81 26.65
N ASN A 22 9.46 -12.31 26.65
CA ASN A 22 10.52 -12.81 27.49
C ASN A 22 10.44 -12.40 28.99
N THR A 23 9.78 -11.26 29.27
CA THR A 23 9.64 -10.75 30.66
C THR A 23 8.27 -11.00 31.24
N GLY A 24 7.29 -11.31 30.41
CA GLY A 24 5.88 -11.39 30.79
C GLY A 24 5.24 -10.06 31.18
N LYS A 25 5.99 -8.93 31.12
CA LYS A 25 5.50 -7.62 31.52
C LYS A 25 4.45 -7.13 30.53
N ILE A 26 3.31 -6.65 31.05
CA ILE A 26 2.19 -6.13 30.30
C ILE A 26 2.20 -4.60 30.39
N PHE A 27 2.08 -3.94 29.26
CA PHE A 27 1.99 -2.49 29.13
C PHE A 27 0.60 -2.11 28.61
N PRO A 28 -0.26 -1.51 29.44
CA PRO A 28 -1.53 -0.97 28.98
C PRO A 28 -1.32 0.21 28.01
N PRO A 29 -2.31 0.58 27.23
CA PRO A 29 -2.20 1.68 26.24
C PRO A 29 -1.63 2.98 26.82
N SER A 30 -2.02 3.34 28.04
CA SER A 30 -1.54 4.55 28.72
C SER A 30 -0.02 4.54 29.04
N GLU A 31 0.60 3.38 29.10
CA GLU A 31 2.03 3.24 29.42
C GLU A 31 2.91 3.02 28.18
N GLN A 32 2.31 2.88 26.99
CA GLN A 32 3.04 2.56 25.74
C GLN A 32 3.75 3.77 25.09
N SER A 33 3.93 4.85 25.82
CA SER A 33 4.73 6.02 25.41
C SER A 33 5.78 6.39 26.47
N GLY A 34 5.80 5.73 27.61
CA GLY A 34 6.69 6.04 28.74
C GLY A 34 8.10 5.44 28.59
N LYS A 35 9.04 5.95 29.37
CA LYS A 35 10.44 5.47 29.41
C LYS A 35 10.52 3.95 29.65
N ALA A 36 9.73 3.41 30.59
CA ALA A 36 9.71 1.97 30.89
C ALA A 36 9.30 1.11 29.70
N TRP A 37 8.42 1.63 28.82
CA TRP A 37 8.04 0.98 27.57
C TRP A 37 9.21 0.97 26.58
N ILE A 38 9.85 2.12 26.35
CA ILE A 38 10.99 2.27 25.44
C ILE A 38 12.15 1.34 25.89
N ASP A 39 12.49 1.36 27.17
CA ASP A 39 13.53 0.51 27.74
C ASP A 39 13.20 -1.00 27.58
N ALA A 40 11.92 -1.37 27.69
CA ALA A 40 11.48 -2.75 27.49
C ALA A 40 11.57 -3.17 26.02
N LEU A 41 11.18 -2.29 25.09
CA LEU A 41 11.31 -2.56 23.65
C LEU A 41 12.78 -2.68 23.23
N GLU A 42 13.65 -1.79 23.73
CA GLU A 42 15.09 -1.83 23.43
C GLU A 42 15.70 -3.15 23.86
N LYS A 43 15.44 -3.58 25.10
CA LYS A 43 15.95 -4.86 25.65
C LYS A 43 15.40 -6.08 24.91
N ALA A 44 14.18 -6.00 24.43
CA ALA A 44 13.52 -7.09 23.72
C ALA A 44 13.82 -7.11 22.21
N HIS A 45 14.30 -6.00 21.65
CA HIS A 45 14.62 -5.90 20.23
C HIS A 45 15.62 -6.97 19.80
N ARG A 46 15.34 -7.67 18.70
CA ARG A 46 16.10 -8.80 18.13
C ARG A 46 16.20 -10.07 19.02
N SER A 47 15.71 -10.05 20.25
CA SER A 47 15.76 -11.21 21.14
C SER A 47 14.40 -11.88 21.32
N THR A 48 13.32 -11.11 21.18
CA THR A 48 11.95 -11.60 21.36
C THR A 48 10.94 -10.70 20.65
N HIS A 49 9.65 -10.96 20.87
CA HIS A 49 8.52 -10.22 20.30
C HIS A 49 7.55 -9.77 21.41
N GLY A 50 6.66 -8.85 21.07
CA GLY A 50 5.50 -8.53 21.91
C GLY A 50 4.32 -9.44 21.57
N GLN A 51 3.37 -9.54 22.50
CA GLN A 51 2.07 -10.20 22.31
C GLN A 51 0.97 -9.16 22.46
N CYS A 52 0.15 -8.98 21.44
CA CYS A 52 -1.00 -8.08 21.51
C CYS A 52 -2.17 -8.78 22.20
N MET A 53 -2.79 -8.10 23.16
CA MET A 53 -3.91 -8.60 23.95
C MET A 53 -5.24 -8.06 23.45
N CYS A 54 -5.46 -8.05 22.14
CA CYS A 54 -6.69 -7.50 21.56
C CYS A 54 -7.89 -8.46 21.57
N LEU A 55 -7.70 -9.72 21.96
CA LEU A 55 -8.72 -10.73 22.20
C LEU A 55 -8.31 -11.54 23.42
N ASP A 56 -9.29 -11.98 24.20
CA ASP A 56 -9.13 -12.85 25.36
C ASP A 56 -9.24 -14.31 24.94
N ASP A 57 -8.24 -14.80 24.23
CA ASP A 57 -8.11 -16.20 23.87
C ASP A 57 -6.63 -16.63 23.91
N ASP A 58 -6.38 -17.95 23.87
CA ASP A 58 -5.04 -18.55 23.95
C ASP A 58 -4.25 -18.44 22.63
N HIS A 59 -4.79 -17.82 21.59
CA HIS A 59 -4.09 -17.64 20.33
C HIS A 59 -3.05 -16.53 20.45
N GLY A 60 -1.80 -16.90 20.22
CA GLY A 60 -0.71 -15.94 20.21
C GLY A 60 -0.88 -14.90 19.07
N ARG A 61 -0.84 -13.61 19.41
CA ARG A 61 -0.87 -12.49 18.43
C ARG A 61 0.44 -11.72 18.52
N PRO A 62 1.51 -12.28 17.96
CA PRO A 62 2.82 -11.67 18.06
C PRO A 62 2.84 -10.33 17.32
N VAL A 63 3.55 -9.37 17.90
CA VAL A 63 3.92 -8.11 17.28
C VAL A 63 5.44 -7.99 17.28
N SER A 64 6.01 -7.57 16.18
CA SER A 64 7.45 -7.41 16.05
C SER A 64 7.92 -6.12 16.73
N ILE A 65 9.08 -6.17 17.37
CA ILE A 65 9.71 -4.99 17.96
C ILE A 65 10.73 -4.46 16.96
N ARG A 66 10.61 -3.17 16.59
CA ARG A 66 11.35 -2.53 15.52
C ARG A 66 12.11 -1.32 16.03
N ARG A 67 13.18 -0.96 15.32
CA ARG A 67 13.95 0.25 15.57
C ARG A 67 13.82 1.22 14.37
N LEU A 68 13.60 2.49 14.67
CA LEU A 68 13.62 3.59 13.71
C LEU A 68 14.49 4.71 14.25
N GLY A 69 15.69 4.88 13.71
CA GLY A 69 16.70 5.75 14.30
C GLY A 69 17.04 5.30 15.72
N GLU A 70 16.82 6.18 16.70
CA GLU A 70 17.02 5.90 18.13
C GLU A 70 15.75 5.34 18.81
N ASN A 71 14.60 5.34 18.13
CA ASN A 71 13.31 4.96 18.71
C ASN A 71 12.97 3.50 18.44
N PHE A 72 12.29 2.87 19.40
CA PHE A 72 11.72 1.54 19.28
C PHE A 72 10.21 1.60 19.22
N TYR A 73 9.60 0.75 18.41
CA TYR A 73 8.16 0.65 18.26
C TYR A 73 7.72 -0.78 17.94
N VAL A 74 6.43 -1.06 18.10
CA VAL A 74 5.85 -2.36 17.76
C VAL A 74 5.14 -2.28 16.40
N ALA A 75 5.28 -3.33 15.61
CA ALA A 75 4.64 -3.48 14.31
C ALA A 75 4.03 -4.88 14.18
N ARG A 76 3.06 -5.03 13.29
CA ARG A 76 2.40 -6.32 13.04
C ARG A 76 3.39 -7.37 12.51
N PHE A 77 3.14 -8.63 12.85
CA PHE A 77 3.65 -9.78 12.13
C PHE A 77 2.71 -10.11 10.98
N ARG A 78 3.24 -10.25 9.76
CA ARG A 78 2.42 -10.41 8.55
C ARG A 78 1.60 -11.70 8.55
N ASP A 79 2.22 -12.81 8.94
CA ASP A 79 1.57 -14.14 8.90
C ASP A 79 0.43 -14.31 9.91
N THR A 80 0.43 -13.53 11.00
CA THR A 80 -0.53 -13.63 12.09
C THR A 80 -1.43 -12.42 12.24
N SER A 81 -1.32 -11.45 11.33
CA SER A 81 -2.09 -10.21 11.38
C SER A 81 -3.61 -10.43 11.36
N HIS A 82 -4.08 -11.44 10.65
CA HIS A 82 -5.50 -11.77 10.56
C HIS A 82 -6.07 -12.42 11.84
N HIS A 83 -5.21 -12.81 12.79
CA HIS A 83 -5.63 -13.31 14.10
C HIS A 83 -5.96 -12.19 15.08
N HIS A 84 -5.57 -10.94 14.80
CA HIS A 84 -5.93 -9.80 15.63
C HIS A 84 -7.43 -9.47 15.52
N HIS A 85 -7.96 -8.83 16.57
CA HIS A 85 -9.29 -8.24 16.48
C HIS A 85 -9.36 -7.23 15.32
N LYS A 86 -10.44 -7.20 14.55
CA LYS A 86 -10.57 -6.36 13.34
C LYS A 86 -10.40 -4.86 13.58
N LYS A 87 -10.73 -4.38 14.78
CA LYS A 87 -10.48 -2.99 15.22
C LYS A 87 -9.05 -2.78 15.77
N CYS A 88 -8.21 -3.82 15.80
CA CYS A 88 -6.83 -3.70 16.24
C CYS A 88 -5.97 -3.15 15.11
N ARG A 89 -5.10 -2.18 15.40
CA ARG A 89 -4.18 -1.62 14.40
C ARG A 89 -3.21 -2.64 13.80
N PHE A 90 -3.01 -3.80 14.44
CA PHE A 90 -2.17 -4.88 13.91
C PHE A 90 -2.95 -5.87 13.05
N TYR A 91 -4.27 -5.67 12.91
CA TYR A 91 -5.06 -6.47 11.99
C TYR A 91 -4.70 -6.17 10.53
N ALA A 92 -4.63 -7.21 9.73
CA ALA A 92 -4.68 -7.13 8.28
C ALA A 92 -5.40 -8.39 7.76
N PRO A 93 -6.11 -8.29 6.63
CA PRO A 93 -6.68 -9.46 5.98
C PRO A 93 -5.65 -10.55 5.73
N SER A 94 -6.06 -11.81 5.76
CA SER A 94 -5.18 -12.93 5.43
C SER A 94 -4.68 -12.86 3.99
N ASN A 95 -3.63 -13.61 3.66
CA ASN A 95 -3.13 -13.69 2.29
C ASN A 95 -4.20 -14.20 1.30
N GLU A 96 -5.17 -15.01 1.78
CA GLU A 96 -6.30 -15.49 0.97
C GLU A 96 -7.34 -14.39 0.69
N GLN A 97 -7.41 -13.39 1.57
CA GLN A 97 -8.31 -12.23 1.44
C GLN A 97 -7.66 -11.05 0.72
N SER A 98 -6.38 -11.17 0.39
CA SER A 98 -5.60 -10.19 -0.36
C SER A 98 -5.03 -10.82 -1.63
N GLY A 99 -4.69 -10.02 -2.63
CA GLY A 99 -4.06 -10.49 -3.87
C GLY A 99 -2.67 -11.11 -3.70
N MET A 100 -2.11 -11.12 -2.48
CA MET A 100 -0.79 -11.69 -2.17
C MET A 100 -0.70 -13.19 -2.45
N GLN A 101 -1.81 -13.93 -2.40
CA GLN A 101 -1.85 -15.35 -2.79
C GLN A 101 -1.41 -15.61 -4.23
N GLY A 102 -1.42 -14.60 -5.10
CA GLY A 102 -0.94 -14.67 -6.48
C GLY A 102 0.57 -14.85 -6.62
N TYR A 103 1.34 -14.76 -5.54
CA TYR A 103 2.79 -14.91 -5.55
C TYR A 103 3.26 -16.25 -5.01
N THR A 104 4.37 -16.74 -5.57
CA THR A 104 5.13 -17.86 -4.99
C THR A 104 6.08 -17.34 -3.91
N ARG A 105 6.63 -18.28 -3.11
CA ARG A 105 7.71 -17.94 -2.17
C ARG A 105 8.97 -17.38 -2.84
N GLN A 106 9.14 -17.59 -4.15
CA GLN A 106 10.26 -16.99 -4.89
C GLN A 106 10.04 -15.50 -5.17
N ALA A 107 8.77 -15.07 -5.32
CA ALA A 107 8.43 -13.68 -5.53
C ALA A 107 8.43 -12.86 -4.24
N VAL A 108 7.88 -13.44 -3.16
CA VAL A 108 7.74 -12.79 -1.86
C VAL A 108 8.05 -13.79 -0.76
N GLN A 109 9.02 -13.47 0.08
CA GLN A 109 9.44 -14.28 1.21
C GLN A 109 9.46 -13.42 2.47
N ILE A 110 8.86 -13.93 3.56
CA ILE A 110 8.97 -13.34 4.88
C ILE A 110 10.24 -13.90 5.53
N ARG A 111 11.10 -13.00 5.98
CA ARG A 111 12.35 -13.32 6.67
C ARG A 111 12.08 -13.59 8.15
N GLU A 112 13.03 -14.20 8.86
CA GLU A 112 12.93 -14.50 10.29
C GLU A 112 12.75 -13.24 11.15
N ASP A 113 13.33 -12.12 10.73
CA ASP A 113 13.15 -10.81 11.35
C ASP A 113 11.79 -10.16 11.04
N GLY A 114 10.94 -10.83 10.20
CA GLY A 114 9.64 -10.36 9.74
C GLY A 114 9.72 -9.30 8.63
N ASP A 115 10.90 -9.02 8.09
CA ASP A 115 11.06 -8.21 6.88
C ASP A 115 10.67 -9.01 5.63
N LEU A 116 10.41 -8.31 4.53
CA LEU A 116 10.11 -8.96 3.27
C LEU A 116 11.34 -8.99 2.36
N ALA A 117 11.58 -10.14 1.75
CA ALA A 117 12.42 -10.23 0.57
C ALA A 117 11.54 -10.39 -0.66
N ILE A 118 11.67 -9.50 -1.63
CA ILE A 118 10.88 -9.53 -2.87
C ILE A 118 11.78 -9.65 -4.10
N ARG A 119 11.23 -10.23 -5.14
CA ARG A 119 11.84 -10.31 -6.45
C ARG A 119 10.99 -9.54 -7.45
N LEU A 120 11.49 -8.41 -7.93
CA LEU A 120 10.81 -7.61 -8.95
C LEU A 120 10.93 -8.21 -10.33
N ASP A 121 9.92 -8.00 -11.17
CA ASP A 121 9.93 -8.37 -12.61
C ASP A 121 11.15 -7.79 -13.31
N ARG A 122 11.50 -6.55 -12.99
CA ARG A 122 12.71 -5.87 -13.48
C ARG A 122 13.65 -5.59 -12.30
N ALA A 123 14.80 -6.24 -12.30
CA ALA A 123 15.78 -6.11 -11.21
C ALA A 123 16.30 -4.67 -11.06
N LEU A 124 16.68 -4.30 -9.83
CA LEU A 124 17.31 -3.00 -9.53
C LEU A 124 18.75 -2.90 -10.11
N THR A 125 19.43 -4.02 -10.23
CA THR A 125 20.73 -4.09 -10.91
C THR A 125 20.48 -4.38 -12.40
N PRO A 126 20.98 -3.55 -13.32
CA PRO A 126 20.89 -3.83 -14.75
C PRO A 126 21.53 -5.18 -15.09
N PRO A 127 21.09 -5.87 -16.13
CA PRO A 127 21.82 -7.03 -16.66
C PRO A 127 23.22 -6.62 -17.10
N ARG A 128 24.15 -7.58 -17.17
CA ARG A 128 25.48 -7.32 -17.70
C ARG A 128 25.38 -6.84 -19.16
N ALA A 129 26.31 -5.99 -19.56
CA ALA A 129 26.36 -5.48 -20.94
C ALA A 129 26.26 -6.63 -21.96
N GLY A 130 25.32 -6.53 -22.91
CA GLY A 130 25.02 -7.55 -23.91
C GLY A 130 24.03 -8.65 -23.51
N ALA A 131 23.61 -8.73 -22.26
CA ALA A 131 22.54 -9.65 -21.86
C ALA A 131 21.17 -9.03 -22.18
N PRO A 132 20.22 -9.77 -22.82
CA PRO A 132 18.90 -9.25 -23.11
C PRO A 132 18.13 -8.94 -21.82
N GLU A 133 17.44 -7.83 -21.81
CA GLU A 133 16.46 -7.56 -20.75
C GLU A 133 15.30 -8.58 -20.84
N PRO A 134 14.79 -9.06 -19.69
CA PRO A 134 13.59 -9.87 -19.69
C PRO A 134 12.45 -9.11 -20.36
N VAL A 135 11.86 -9.67 -21.40
CA VAL A 135 10.65 -9.12 -22.01
C VAL A 135 9.52 -9.30 -21.00
N LEU A 136 9.04 -8.20 -20.45
CA LEU A 136 7.88 -8.21 -19.56
C LEU A 136 6.64 -8.45 -20.40
N ALA A 137 5.97 -9.59 -20.20
CA ALA A 137 4.68 -9.81 -20.84
C ALA A 137 3.65 -8.77 -20.29
N PRO A 138 2.78 -8.23 -21.17
CA PRO A 138 1.72 -7.33 -20.74
C PRO A 138 0.86 -7.95 -19.63
N PRO A 139 0.33 -7.15 -18.69
CA PRO A 139 -0.47 -7.65 -17.57
C PRO A 139 -1.70 -8.48 -17.98
N GLN A 140 -2.21 -8.26 -19.19
CA GLN A 140 -3.48 -8.81 -19.69
C GLN A 140 -3.40 -10.24 -20.27
N ASP A 141 -2.21 -10.77 -20.58
CA ASP A 141 -2.08 -12.04 -21.34
C ASP A 141 -1.75 -13.26 -20.45
N ARG A 142 -1.86 -13.15 -19.14
CA ARG A 142 -1.49 -14.25 -18.23
C ARG A 142 -2.73 -14.97 -17.70
N ALA A 143 -2.76 -16.29 -17.88
CA ALA A 143 -3.80 -17.14 -17.34
C ALA A 143 -3.99 -16.90 -15.83
N ALA A 144 -5.20 -16.61 -15.42
CA ALA A 144 -5.62 -16.15 -14.09
C ALA A 144 -5.31 -17.09 -12.90
N ARG A 145 -4.62 -18.21 -13.12
CA ARG A 145 -4.42 -19.27 -12.11
C ARG A 145 -2.97 -19.60 -11.78
N GLN A 146 -2.00 -19.03 -12.47
CA GLN A 146 -0.58 -19.36 -12.21
C GLN A 146 0.05 -18.33 -11.28
N ARG A 147 0.55 -18.79 -10.13
CA ARG A 147 1.29 -17.94 -9.19
C ARG A 147 2.55 -17.37 -9.83
N ARG A 148 2.81 -16.11 -9.60
CA ARG A 148 3.97 -15.39 -10.16
C ARG A 148 5.22 -15.61 -9.30
N ASN A 149 6.36 -15.77 -9.96
CA ASN A 149 7.67 -15.87 -9.34
C ASN A 149 8.37 -14.51 -9.16
N THR A 150 7.74 -13.44 -9.62
CA THR A 150 8.21 -12.07 -9.53
C THR A 150 7.02 -11.13 -9.31
N MET A 151 7.29 -9.99 -8.71
CA MET A 151 6.32 -8.93 -8.43
C MET A 151 6.48 -7.81 -9.47
N SER A 152 5.36 -7.34 -10.01
CA SER A 152 5.37 -6.16 -10.88
C SER A 152 5.64 -4.87 -10.08
N LEU A 153 5.89 -3.79 -10.82
CA LEU A 153 6.02 -2.47 -10.20
C LEU A 153 4.71 -2.00 -9.54
N GLY A 154 3.54 -2.33 -10.16
CA GLY A 154 2.23 -2.09 -9.56
C GLY A 154 2.03 -2.90 -8.29
N GLY A 155 2.39 -4.20 -8.31
CA GLY A 155 2.35 -5.04 -7.13
C GLY A 155 3.22 -4.53 -5.98
N LEU A 156 4.39 -3.92 -6.29
CA LEU A 156 5.21 -3.25 -5.27
C LEU A 156 4.50 -2.02 -4.67
N LEU A 157 3.80 -1.23 -5.49
CA LEU A 157 3.02 -0.11 -5.00
C LEU A 157 1.90 -0.58 -4.06
N ASP A 158 1.17 -1.62 -4.47
CA ASP A 158 0.11 -2.23 -3.66
C ASP A 158 0.66 -2.78 -2.33
N LEU A 159 1.85 -3.41 -2.36
CA LEU A 159 2.52 -3.90 -1.17
C LEU A 159 2.85 -2.76 -0.21
N LEU A 160 3.49 -1.71 -0.70
CA LEU A 160 3.85 -0.56 0.12
C LEU A 160 2.61 0.12 0.72
N TRP A 161 1.52 0.26 -0.07
CA TRP A 161 0.26 0.82 0.39
C TRP A 161 -0.40 -0.01 1.49
N THR A 162 -0.40 -1.34 1.31
CA THR A 162 -0.94 -2.29 2.29
C THR A 162 -0.11 -2.30 3.58
N GLU A 163 1.22 -2.33 3.46
CA GLU A 163 2.11 -2.37 4.63
C GLU A 163 2.12 -1.06 5.41
N ALA A 164 1.90 0.06 4.73
CA ALA A 164 1.74 1.38 5.36
C ALA A 164 0.30 1.63 5.87
N GLU A 165 -0.61 0.66 5.72
CA GLU A 165 -2.04 0.76 6.12
C GLU A 165 -2.76 1.94 5.46
N LEU A 166 -2.28 2.42 4.31
CA LEU A 166 -2.86 3.54 3.59
C LEU A 166 -4.19 3.17 2.91
N ASN A 167 -4.44 1.89 2.69
CA ASN A 167 -5.69 1.33 2.15
C ASN A 167 -6.77 1.09 3.22
N THR A 168 -6.55 1.49 4.48
CA THR A 168 -7.46 1.21 5.60
C THR A 168 -7.92 2.50 6.26
N TRP A 169 -9.20 2.57 6.60
CA TRP A 169 -9.81 3.67 7.34
C TRP A 169 -10.42 3.17 8.65
N HIS A 170 -10.03 3.80 9.75
CA HIS A 170 -10.60 3.57 11.08
C HIS A 170 -11.42 4.79 11.51
N SER A 171 -12.70 4.60 11.75
CA SER A 171 -13.62 5.70 12.10
C SER A 171 -13.35 6.28 13.50
N ASP A 172 -12.81 5.49 14.41
CA ASP A 172 -12.40 5.90 15.76
C ASP A 172 -11.04 6.62 15.80
N GLN A 173 -10.28 6.56 14.70
CA GLN A 173 -8.97 7.22 14.54
C GLN A 173 -8.88 7.92 13.17
N PRO A 174 -9.76 8.91 12.90
CA PRO A 174 -9.74 9.60 11.62
C PRO A 174 -8.41 10.33 11.44
N ARG A 175 -7.78 10.11 10.30
CA ARG A 175 -6.49 10.71 9.95
C ARG A 175 -6.65 11.67 8.78
N LYS A 176 -5.96 12.79 8.87
CA LYS A 176 -5.79 13.72 7.74
C LYS A 176 -4.32 13.65 7.31
N LEU A 177 -4.07 12.99 6.19
CA LEU A 177 -2.73 12.79 5.66
C LEU A 177 -2.39 13.84 4.61
N SER A 178 -1.14 14.25 4.59
CA SER A 178 -0.50 14.97 3.50
C SER A 178 0.33 14.02 2.63
N ASP A 179 0.78 14.47 1.45
CA ASP A 179 1.69 13.70 0.61
C ASP A 179 3.03 13.42 1.32
N GLN A 180 3.46 14.28 2.25
CA GLN A 180 4.65 14.09 3.08
C GLN A 180 4.44 12.96 4.11
N ASP A 181 3.27 12.93 4.79
CA ASP A 181 2.93 11.84 5.72
C ASP A 181 2.91 10.49 5.01
N VAL A 182 2.32 10.44 3.81
CA VAL A 182 2.33 9.24 2.96
C VAL A 182 3.76 8.86 2.58
N GLY A 183 4.59 9.81 2.15
CA GLY A 183 5.99 9.58 1.85
C GLY A 183 6.76 8.97 3.02
N GLY A 184 6.59 9.54 4.23
CA GLY A 184 7.18 9.02 5.46
C GLY A 184 6.73 7.59 5.79
N ALA A 185 5.43 7.31 5.67
CA ALA A 185 4.89 5.97 5.89
C ALA A 185 5.44 4.94 4.89
N LEU A 186 5.52 5.30 3.61
CA LEU A 186 6.10 4.44 2.56
C LEU A 186 7.59 4.19 2.81
N LEU A 187 8.36 5.23 3.19
CA LEU A 187 9.77 5.10 3.51
C LEU A 187 10.02 4.13 4.69
N GLN A 188 9.19 4.21 5.71
CA GLN A 188 9.26 3.31 6.86
C GLN A 188 9.10 1.84 6.43
N GLN A 189 8.17 1.56 5.50
CA GLN A 189 8.00 0.20 4.98
C GLN A 189 9.14 -0.19 4.02
N ALA A 190 9.62 0.72 3.19
CA ALA A 190 10.72 0.47 2.25
C ALA A 190 12.01 0.01 2.94
N ARG A 191 12.28 0.48 4.16
CA ARG A 191 13.40 0.03 5.01
C ARG A 191 13.31 -1.45 5.40
N ARG A 192 12.13 -2.04 5.32
CA ARG A 192 11.80 -3.42 5.70
C ARG A 192 11.56 -4.33 4.50
N ILE A 193 11.73 -3.82 3.30
CA ILE A 193 11.56 -4.56 2.05
C ILE A 193 12.90 -4.70 1.38
N HIS A 194 13.35 -5.94 1.21
CA HIS A 194 14.61 -6.27 0.55
C HIS A 194 14.36 -6.66 -0.90
N VAL A 195 15.11 -6.06 -1.80
CA VAL A 195 15.16 -6.41 -3.23
C VAL A 195 16.56 -6.93 -3.52
N GLY A 196 16.72 -8.23 -3.57
CA GLY A 196 18.02 -8.87 -3.60
C GLY A 196 18.79 -8.65 -2.29
N ARG A 197 19.99 -8.05 -2.36
CA ARG A 197 20.84 -7.78 -1.19
C ARG A 197 20.64 -6.39 -0.57
N ARG A 198 19.72 -5.58 -1.11
CA ARG A 198 19.52 -4.18 -0.71
C ARG A 198 18.13 -3.97 -0.15
N THR A 199 17.99 -3.03 0.77
CA THR A 199 16.70 -2.52 1.18
C THR A 199 16.17 -1.53 0.15
N LEU A 200 14.86 -1.48 -0.02
CA LEU A 200 14.20 -0.67 -1.03
C LEU A 200 14.42 0.83 -0.81
N ASP A 201 14.52 1.29 0.44
CA ASP A 201 14.76 2.70 0.80
C ASP A 201 16.06 3.25 0.22
N GLY A 202 17.07 2.41 0.02
CA GLY A 202 18.35 2.79 -0.59
C GLY A 202 18.27 3.14 -2.08
N VAL A 203 17.14 2.88 -2.74
CA VAL A 203 16.88 3.21 -4.16
C VAL A 203 15.54 3.91 -4.37
N LEU A 204 14.79 4.22 -3.30
CA LEU A 204 13.48 4.83 -3.35
C LEU A 204 13.59 6.36 -3.25
N LEU A 205 12.98 7.05 -4.20
CA LEU A 205 12.80 8.51 -4.21
C LEU A 205 11.35 8.83 -3.89
N LEU A 206 11.14 9.83 -3.05
CA LEU A 206 9.83 10.25 -2.57
C LEU A 206 9.60 11.74 -2.83
N PRO A 207 8.33 12.23 -2.80
CA PRO A 207 8.05 13.66 -2.95
C PRO A 207 8.80 14.47 -1.89
N ALA A 208 9.46 15.51 -2.34
CA ALA A 208 10.19 16.44 -1.47
C ALA A 208 10.06 17.87 -2.00
N ARG A 209 9.99 18.83 -1.09
CA ARG A 209 10.09 20.25 -1.44
C ARG A 209 11.54 20.71 -1.33
N LYS A 210 11.83 21.85 -1.95
CA LYS A 210 13.18 22.41 -1.94
C LYS A 210 13.61 22.76 -0.51
N GLY A 211 14.74 22.20 -0.07
CA GLY A 211 15.32 22.47 1.24
C GLY A 211 14.79 21.60 2.38
N GLU A 212 13.88 20.66 2.11
CA GLU A 212 13.47 19.63 3.08
C GLU A 212 14.50 18.50 3.17
N GLU A 213 14.48 17.75 4.27
CA GLU A 213 15.37 16.62 4.53
C GLU A 213 15.24 15.55 3.43
N GLU A 214 14.03 15.28 2.96
CA GLU A 214 13.75 14.34 1.90
C GLU A 214 14.38 14.75 0.56
N HIS A 215 14.52 16.05 0.30
CA HIS A 215 15.23 16.55 -0.89
C HIS A 215 16.70 16.16 -0.86
N ASP A 216 17.38 16.36 0.27
CA ASP A 216 18.80 16.02 0.40
C ASP A 216 18.99 14.51 0.41
N ARG A 217 18.11 13.77 1.06
CA ARG A 217 18.05 12.29 0.97
C ARG A 217 17.89 11.82 -0.48
N ASN A 218 16.98 12.38 -1.26
CA ASN A 218 16.82 12.02 -2.67
C ASN A 218 18.12 12.23 -3.47
N LYS A 219 18.83 13.33 -3.25
CA LYS A 219 20.13 13.60 -3.89
C LYS A 219 21.17 12.53 -3.53
N GLU A 220 21.23 12.13 -2.26
CA GLU A 220 22.15 11.10 -1.77
C GLU A 220 21.83 9.73 -2.42
N VAL A 221 20.55 9.37 -2.48
CA VAL A 221 20.09 8.14 -3.14
C VAL A 221 20.44 8.14 -4.62
N VAL A 222 20.20 9.23 -5.35
CA VAL A 222 20.57 9.39 -6.77
C VAL A 222 22.10 9.28 -6.95
N SER A 223 22.88 9.95 -6.12
CA SER A 223 24.33 9.92 -6.16
C SER A 223 24.88 8.50 -5.89
N SER A 224 24.33 7.81 -4.89
CA SER A 224 24.67 6.42 -4.56
C SER A 224 24.33 5.45 -5.70
N ALA A 225 23.14 5.57 -6.26
CA ALA A 225 22.68 4.74 -7.37
C ALA A 225 23.56 4.93 -8.62
N ARG A 226 23.96 6.16 -8.91
CA ARG A 226 24.89 6.48 -10.03
C ARG A 226 26.24 5.78 -9.85
N ARG A 227 26.83 5.86 -8.64
CA ARG A 227 28.12 5.20 -8.36
C ARG A 227 28.02 3.67 -8.44
N SER A 228 26.88 3.12 -8.10
CA SER A 228 26.66 1.66 -8.04
C SER A 228 26.03 1.09 -9.31
N GLY A 229 25.69 1.92 -10.31
CA GLY A 229 25.01 1.49 -11.54
C GLY A 229 23.62 0.91 -11.28
N LEU A 230 22.88 1.42 -10.29
CA LEU A 230 21.57 0.88 -9.90
C LEU A 230 20.44 1.64 -10.58
N ARG A 231 19.36 0.93 -10.82
CA ARG A 231 18.05 1.51 -11.14
C ARG A 231 17.41 2.07 -9.89
N LEU A 232 16.66 3.15 -10.05
CA LEU A 232 15.91 3.81 -8.99
C LEU A 232 14.43 3.54 -9.12
N VAL A 233 13.72 3.72 -8.02
CA VAL A 233 12.26 3.71 -7.96
C VAL A 233 11.82 5.06 -7.38
N ALA A 234 10.87 5.73 -8.02
CA ALA A 234 10.23 6.93 -7.46
C ALA A 234 8.76 6.66 -7.23
N ILE A 235 8.20 7.16 -6.12
CA ILE A 235 6.77 7.12 -5.82
C ILE A 235 6.32 8.53 -5.46
N GLY A 236 5.22 9.00 -6.05
CA GLY A 236 4.64 10.29 -5.71
C GLY A 236 3.39 10.60 -6.51
N PRO A 237 2.65 11.66 -6.12
CA PRO A 237 1.52 12.13 -6.89
C PRO A 237 1.99 12.63 -8.26
N LEU A 238 1.21 12.39 -9.31
CA LEU A 238 1.40 13.12 -10.56
C LEU A 238 1.22 14.62 -10.31
N ALA A 239 2.02 15.44 -10.97
CA ALA A 239 1.84 16.89 -10.95
C ALA A 239 0.46 17.25 -11.49
N TYR A 240 -0.03 18.43 -11.14
CA TYR A 240 -1.30 18.91 -11.67
C TYR A 240 -1.31 18.89 -13.20
N PHE A 241 -2.36 18.33 -13.79
CA PHE A 241 -2.49 18.16 -15.23
C PHE A 241 -2.58 19.51 -15.93
N ASP A 242 -1.79 19.67 -16.97
CA ASP A 242 -1.80 20.82 -17.87
C ASP A 242 -1.89 20.31 -19.32
N PRO A 243 -2.97 20.61 -20.07
CA PRO A 243 -3.18 20.08 -21.41
C PRO A 243 -2.06 20.44 -22.40
N VAL A 244 -1.48 21.64 -22.28
CA VAL A 244 -0.41 22.10 -23.18
C VAL A 244 0.88 21.33 -22.94
N ARG A 245 1.16 20.99 -21.69
CA ARG A 245 2.38 20.33 -21.27
C ARG A 245 2.30 18.80 -21.31
N ASP A 246 1.14 18.25 -20.95
CA ASP A 246 1.03 16.83 -20.58
C ASP A 246 0.27 15.99 -21.63
N ASN A 247 -0.35 16.59 -22.66
CA ASN A 247 -1.04 15.83 -23.70
C ASN A 247 -0.10 14.85 -24.43
N ASP A 248 1.10 15.28 -24.79
CA ASP A 248 2.10 14.41 -25.43
C ASP A 248 2.95 13.63 -24.43
N MET A 249 2.95 14.06 -23.18
CA MET A 249 3.61 13.39 -22.05
C MET A 249 5.05 12.91 -22.35
N PRO A 250 5.96 13.81 -22.81
CA PRO A 250 7.35 13.42 -23.08
C PRO A 250 8.13 13.15 -21.78
N TYR A 251 7.57 13.56 -20.64
CA TYR A 251 8.10 13.37 -19.31
C TYR A 251 7.00 12.97 -18.34
N VAL A 252 7.31 12.07 -17.42
CA VAL A 252 6.48 11.85 -16.22
C VAL A 252 6.83 12.94 -15.21
N ARG A 253 5.83 13.70 -14.76
CA ARG A 253 6.01 14.79 -13.80
C ARG A 253 5.35 14.43 -12.49
N LEU A 254 6.17 14.36 -11.45
CA LEU A 254 5.68 14.16 -10.08
C LEU A 254 5.45 15.53 -9.41
N GLY A 255 4.50 15.59 -8.50
CA GLY A 255 4.35 16.71 -7.56
C GLY A 255 5.51 16.73 -6.56
N ALA A 256 5.95 17.92 -6.19
CA ALA A 256 7.10 18.10 -5.27
C ALA A 256 8.35 17.29 -5.68
N PRO A 257 8.93 17.46 -6.90
CA PRO A 257 9.89 16.56 -7.49
C PRO A 257 11.35 16.83 -7.09
N PHE A 258 11.62 17.56 -6.00
CA PHE A 258 12.98 17.99 -5.67
C PHE A 258 13.87 16.80 -5.27
N GLY A 259 15.02 16.73 -5.94
CA GLY A 259 15.96 15.60 -5.81
C GLY A 259 15.58 14.37 -6.64
N VAL A 260 14.45 14.40 -7.34
CA VAL A 260 14.07 13.35 -8.30
C VAL A 260 14.59 13.74 -9.70
N PRO A 261 15.25 12.84 -10.45
CA PRO A 261 15.65 13.10 -11.83
C PRO A 261 14.48 13.46 -12.74
N LYS A 262 14.74 14.22 -13.81
CA LYS A 262 13.74 14.46 -14.85
C LYS A 262 13.44 13.13 -15.57
N LEU A 263 12.20 12.65 -15.51
CA LEU A 263 11.78 11.33 -15.98
C LEU A 263 11.37 11.39 -17.44
N GLN A 264 12.23 10.91 -18.34
CA GLN A 264 11.93 10.80 -19.77
C GLN A 264 11.18 9.51 -20.05
N ILE A 265 10.08 9.59 -20.81
CA ILE A 265 9.30 8.41 -21.19
C ILE A 265 9.33 8.24 -22.71
N ASP A 266 9.71 7.04 -23.16
CA ASP A 266 9.72 6.72 -24.59
C ASP A 266 8.29 6.47 -25.13
N GLU A 267 8.15 6.44 -26.46
CA GLU A 267 6.88 6.24 -27.13
C GLU A 267 6.22 4.90 -26.77
N ALA A 268 6.99 3.84 -26.74
CA ALA A 268 6.46 2.49 -26.46
C ALA A 268 5.89 2.40 -25.05
N THR A 269 6.62 2.93 -24.05
CA THR A 269 6.18 2.97 -22.65
C THR A 269 4.95 3.90 -22.51
N ARG A 270 4.91 5.04 -23.22
CA ARG A 270 3.79 5.96 -23.21
C ARG A 270 2.52 5.33 -23.80
N VAL A 271 2.63 4.63 -24.92
CA VAL A 271 1.48 3.92 -25.53
C VAL A 271 0.99 2.82 -24.61
N ALA A 272 1.90 2.05 -23.99
CA ALA A 272 1.54 1.02 -23.02
C ALA A 272 0.84 1.62 -21.79
N LEU A 273 1.33 2.74 -21.26
CA LEU A 273 0.72 3.45 -20.14
C LEU A 273 -0.70 3.90 -20.46
N ARG A 274 -0.90 4.56 -21.59
CA ARG A 274 -2.24 5.02 -22.04
C ARG A 274 -3.23 3.88 -22.21
N ARG A 275 -2.78 2.73 -22.69
CA ARG A 275 -3.60 1.54 -22.86
C ARG A 275 -3.98 0.91 -21.53
N SER A 276 -3.02 0.81 -20.60
CA SER A 276 -3.19 0.06 -19.33
C SER A 276 -3.84 0.88 -18.23
N TYR A 277 -3.74 2.23 -18.28
CA TYR A 277 -4.18 3.16 -17.24
C TYR A 277 -5.06 4.29 -17.80
N ALA A 278 -5.93 3.95 -18.76
CA ALA A 278 -6.82 4.94 -19.40
C ALA A 278 -7.74 5.64 -18.39
N ASP A 279 -8.28 4.88 -17.43
CA ASP A 279 -9.19 5.38 -16.40
C ASP A 279 -8.47 6.28 -15.38
N GLU A 280 -7.25 5.92 -14.97
CA GLU A 280 -6.43 6.72 -14.07
C GLU A 280 -5.96 8.02 -14.75
N LEU A 281 -5.57 7.95 -16.03
CA LEU A 281 -5.18 9.13 -16.80
C LEU A 281 -6.36 10.05 -17.03
N GLY A 282 -7.56 9.52 -17.34
CA GLY A 282 -8.78 10.31 -17.42
C GLY A 282 -9.11 10.98 -16.09
N ALA A 283 -9.01 10.24 -14.99
CA ALA A 283 -9.21 10.80 -13.66
C ALA A 283 -8.16 11.88 -13.30
N TRP A 284 -6.91 11.73 -13.74
CA TRP A 284 -5.88 12.76 -13.59
C TRP A 284 -6.23 14.04 -14.36
N GLN A 285 -6.72 13.91 -15.59
CA GLN A 285 -7.22 15.04 -16.39
C GLN A 285 -8.37 15.77 -15.69
N ASP A 286 -9.23 15.03 -14.99
CA ASP A 286 -10.32 15.55 -14.16
C ASP A 286 -9.85 16.08 -12.77
N GLY A 287 -8.54 16.21 -12.55
CA GLY A 287 -7.96 16.75 -11.33
C GLY A 287 -8.03 15.81 -10.12
N LYS A 288 -8.26 14.51 -10.34
CA LYS A 288 -8.22 13.51 -9.25
C LYS A 288 -6.78 13.20 -8.87
N LYS A 289 -6.58 12.79 -7.62
CA LYS A 289 -5.27 12.40 -7.10
C LYS A 289 -4.84 11.05 -7.65
N ILE A 290 -3.77 11.06 -8.44
CA ILE A 290 -3.14 9.87 -9.00
C ILE A 290 -1.70 9.80 -8.49
N TYR A 291 -1.33 8.68 -7.88
CA TYR A 291 0.05 8.37 -7.55
C TYR A 291 0.67 7.52 -8.65
N ALA A 292 1.93 7.77 -8.91
CA ALA A 292 2.74 6.96 -9.81
C ALA A 292 3.87 6.29 -9.04
N ILE A 293 4.16 5.03 -9.40
CA ILE A 293 5.43 4.40 -9.12
C ILE A 293 6.18 4.25 -10.43
N VAL A 294 7.43 4.69 -10.45
CA VAL A 294 8.26 4.74 -11.65
C VAL A 294 9.59 4.05 -11.36
N GLN A 295 9.94 3.03 -12.14
CA GLN A 295 11.29 2.49 -12.15
C GLN A 295 12.08 3.13 -13.28
N MET A 296 13.32 3.56 -13.01
CA MET A 296 14.11 4.35 -13.94
C MET A 296 15.58 3.97 -13.96
N ALA A 297 16.24 4.26 -15.07
CA ALA A 297 17.69 4.21 -15.23
C ALA A 297 18.25 5.63 -15.38
N LEU A 298 19.30 5.95 -14.62
CA LEU A 298 19.96 7.26 -14.72
C LEU A 298 20.69 7.41 -16.05
N CYS A 299 20.41 8.48 -16.77
CA CYS A 299 21.16 8.83 -17.98
C CYS A 299 22.60 9.29 -17.61
N PRO A 300 23.56 9.12 -18.52
CA PRO A 300 24.88 9.72 -18.38
C PRO A 300 24.78 11.25 -18.18
N LYS A 301 25.60 11.80 -17.27
CA LYS A 301 25.66 13.26 -17.11
C LYS A 301 26.38 13.90 -18.31
N SER A 302 25.69 14.84 -18.95
CA SER A 302 26.34 15.72 -19.93
C SER A 302 27.13 16.83 -19.21
N PRO A 303 28.31 17.20 -19.69
CA PRO A 303 29.06 18.34 -19.12
C PRO A 303 28.19 19.59 -19.08
N GLY A 304 28.20 20.28 -17.94
CA GLY A 304 27.43 21.53 -17.74
C GLY A 304 25.95 21.35 -17.36
N THR A 305 25.44 20.12 -17.25
CA THR A 305 24.07 19.86 -16.79
C THR A 305 23.99 19.71 -15.27
N PHE A 306 23.16 20.54 -14.64
CA PHE A 306 22.92 20.50 -13.19
C PHE A 306 21.75 19.58 -12.81
N VAL A 307 20.88 19.25 -13.77
CA VAL A 307 19.69 18.41 -13.53
C VAL A 307 19.97 16.98 -13.99
N ASP A 308 19.79 16.02 -13.08
CA ASP A 308 19.83 14.61 -13.43
C ASP A 308 18.62 14.25 -14.28
N THR A 309 18.83 13.41 -15.30
CA THR A 309 17.79 12.83 -16.16
C THR A 309 17.80 11.32 -16.01
N ALA A 310 16.65 10.70 -16.21
CA ALA A 310 16.50 9.26 -16.15
C ALA A 310 15.46 8.79 -17.17
N ASP A 311 15.73 7.64 -17.78
CA ASP A 311 14.80 6.95 -18.65
C ASP A 311 13.83 6.11 -17.83
N VAL A 312 12.52 6.29 -18.07
CA VAL A 312 11.46 5.49 -17.46
C VAL A 312 11.48 4.09 -18.05
N LEU A 313 11.73 3.09 -17.20
CA LEU A 313 11.77 1.68 -17.61
C LEU A 313 10.41 0.98 -17.40
N ALA A 314 9.67 1.41 -16.38
CA ALA A 314 8.34 0.94 -16.06
C ALA A 314 7.61 2.00 -15.23
N ILE A 315 6.30 2.05 -15.37
CA ILE A 315 5.43 2.94 -14.61
C ILE A 315 4.11 2.24 -14.30
N SER A 316 3.58 2.47 -13.10
CA SER A 316 2.22 2.08 -12.73
C SER A 316 1.53 3.23 -12.02
N LEU A 317 0.23 3.32 -12.18
CA LEU A 317 -0.60 4.37 -11.60
C LEU A 317 -1.55 3.80 -10.56
N LEU A 318 -1.90 4.62 -9.56
CA LEU A 318 -2.86 4.30 -8.52
C LEU A 318 -3.76 5.51 -8.28
N ARG A 319 -5.05 5.36 -8.55
CA ARG A 319 -6.04 6.39 -8.25
C ARG A 319 -6.38 6.37 -6.77
N LEU A 320 -6.47 7.55 -6.14
CA LEU A 320 -6.69 7.70 -4.71
C LEU A 320 -7.88 8.63 -4.41
N SER A 321 -8.56 8.35 -3.30
CA SER A 321 -9.46 9.31 -2.67
C SER A 321 -8.67 10.45 -2.00
N GLU A 322 -9.39 11.46 -1.49
CA GLU A 322 -8.81 12.54 -0.68
C GLU A 322 -8.15 12.01 0.62
N ARG A 323 -8.51 10.81 1.05
CA ARG A 323 -7.96 10.11 2.24
C ARG A 323 -6.88 9.11 1.91
N PHE A 324 -6.39 9.11 0.66
CA PHE A 324 -5.39 8.18 0.15
C PHE A 324 -5.84 6.71 0.08
N ILE A 325 -7.15 6.46 0.16
CA ILE A 325 -7.71 5.13 -0.09
C ILE A 325 -7.67 4.84 -1.60
N PRO A 326 -7.12 3.70 -2.02
CA PRO A 326 -7.11 3.28 -3.43
C PRO A 326 -8.53 3.08 -3.98
N LEU A 327 -8.74 3.47 -5.23
CA LEU A 327 -10.03 3.40 -5.91
C LEU A 327 -9.86 2.84 -7.32
N ASP A 328 -10.62 1.80 -7.65
CA ASP A 328 -10.67 1.22 -9.00
C ASP A 328 -11.71 1.95 -9.89
N SER A 329 -12.65 2.69 -9.27
CA SER A 329 -13.70 3.41 -10.01
C SER A 329 -14.15 4.70 -9.30
N SER A 330 -14.89 5.55 -10.02
CA SER A 330 -15.54 6.74 -9.43
C SER A 330 -16.64 6.36 -8.45
N TYR A 331 -17.34 5.26 -8.69
CA TYR A 331 -18.42 4.78 -7.81
C TYR A 331 -17.90 4.27 -6.48
N GLU A 332 -16.74 3.61 -6.47
CA GLU A 332 -16.05 3.29 -5.20
C GLU A 332 -15.72 4.55 -4.40
N GLY A 333 -15.31 5.63 -5.07
CA GLY A 333 -15.06 6.92 -4.41
C GLY A 333 -16.31 7.55 -3.80
N ILE A 334 -17.49 7.35 -4.42
CA ILE A 334 -18.78 7.77 -3.86
C ILE A 334 -19.11 6.92 -2.63
N LEU A 335 -18.96 5.60 -2.72
CA LEU A 335 -19.18 4.69 -1.62
C LEU A 335 -18.21 4.94 -0.46
N GLU A 336 -16.92 5.16 -0.73
CA GLU A 336 -15.90 5.50 0.27
C GLU A 336 -16.32 6.72 1.11
N LYS A 337 -16.77 7.80 0.44
CA LYS A 337 -17.27 9.00 1.11
C LYS A 337 -18.50 8.70 1.98
N GLN A 338 -19.39 7.84 1.51
CA GLN A 338 -20.59 7.44 2.27
C GLN A 338 -20.23 6.58 3.47
N LEU A 339 -19.29 5.64 3.35
CA LEU A 339 -18.79 4.83 4.47
C LEU A 339 -18.16 5.71 5.55
N VAL A 340 -17.32 6.67 5.17
CA VAL A 340 -16.72 7.63 6.10
C VAL A 340 -17.79 8.49 6.80
N LYS A 341 -18.76 9.01 6.02
CA LYS A 341 -19.87 9.81 6.58
C LYS A 341 -20.73 9.02 7.58
N ALA A 342 -20.90 7.72 7.31
CA ALA A 342 -21.64 6.81 8.20
C ALA A 342 -20.80 6.29 9.39
N GLY A 343 -19.59 6.80 9.60
CA GLY A 343 -18.71 6.41 10.70
C GLY A 343 -18.22 4.96 10.62
N ARG A 344 -18.10 4.39 9.40
CA ARG A 344 -17.70 2.99 9.20
C ARG A 344 -16.17 2.86 9.15
N SER A 345 -15.69 1.75 9.69
CA SER A 345 -14.29 1.33 9.53
C SER A 345 -14.18 0.28 8.42
N PHE A 346 -13.25 0.45 7.49
CA PHE A 346 -13.12 -0.42 6.32
C PHE A 346 -11.68 -0.49 5.81
N THR A 347 -11.39 -1.51 5.02
CA THR A 347 -10.14 -1.63 4.25
C THR A 347 -10.45 -1.94 2.79
N LYS A 348 -9.70 -1.30 1.89
CA LYS A 348 -9.67 -1.64 0.46
C LYS A 348 -8.63 -2.73 0.27
N PRO A 349 -9.03 -3.97 -0.07
CA PRO A 349 -8.05 -5.01 -0.39
C PRO A 349 -7.33 -4.66 -1.69
N MET A 350 -5.99 -4.83 -1.70
CA MET A 350 -5.18 -4.57 -2.88
C MET A 350 -5.07 -5.84 -3.73
N ARG A 351 -5.19 -5.69 -5.05
CA ARG A 351 -5.20 -6.83 -5.98
C ARG A 351 -3.82 -7.36 -6.28
N PHE A 352 -2.80 -6.53 -6.12
CA PHE A 352 -1.44 -6.84 -6.54
C PHE A 352 -1.40 -7.25 -8.04
N ASP A 353 -0.71 -8.34 -8.35
CA ASP A 353 -0.67 -8.90 -9.70
C ASP A 353 -1.71 -10.00 -9.92
N HIS A 354 -2.65 -10.15 -8.98
CA HIS A 354 -3.63 -11.23 -9.01
C HIS A 354 -4.93 -10.80 -9.71
N ASN A 355 -5.43 -11.66 -10.57
CA ASN A 355 -6.62 -11.38 -11.38
C ASN A 355 -7.78 -12.29 -10.95
N ASP A 356 -8.05 -12.34 -9.64
CA ASP A 356 -9.14 -13.16 -9.12
C ASP A 356 -10.50 -12.53 -9.45
N ALA A 357 -11.43 -13.36 -9.90
CA ALA A 357 -12.79 -12.92 -10.22
C ALA A 357 -13.59 -12.52 -8.98
N VAL A 358 -13.14 -12.95 -7.79
CA VAL A 358 -13.86 -12.77 -6.53
C VAL A 358 -13.01 -11.99 -5.54
N PHE A 359 -13.07 -10.67 -5.67
CA PHE A 359 -12.35 -9.74 -4.82
C PHE A 359 -13.27 -8.59 -4.44
N PRO A 360 -13.55 -8.30 -3.15
CA PRO A 360 -14.48 -7.25 -2.78
C PRO A 360 -13.85 -5.88 -2.99
N ASP A 361 -14.71 -4.88 -3.18
CA ASP A 361 -14.25 -3.50 -3.28
C ASP A 361 -13.80 -2.99 -1.91
N PHE A 362 -14.53 -3.36 -0.84
CA PHE A 362 -14.12 -3.08 0.54
C PHE A 362 -14.48 -4.22 1.49
N TRP A 363 -13.70 -4.36 2.57
CA TRP A 363 -14.07 -5.13 3.76
C TRP A 363 -14.49 -4.18 4.88
N LEU A 364 -15.66 -4.39 5.48
CA LEU A 364 -16.02 -3.70 6.72
C LEU A 364 -15.26 -4.31 7.91
N LEU A 365 -14.61 -3.46 8.69
CA LEU A 365 -13.83 -3.87 9.87
C LEU A 365 -14.63 -3.77 11.18
N ASP A 366 -15.76 -3.10 11.16
CA ASP A 366 -16.66 -2.90 12.30
C ASP A 366 -17.82 -3.91 12.35
N MET A 367 -17.66 -5.04 11.65
CA MET A 367 -18.57 -6.19 11.70
C MET A 367 -17.93 -7.34 12.50
N GLU A 368 -18.77 -8.21 13.11
CA GLU A 368 -18.32 -9.38 13.90
C GLU A 368 -17.53 -10.39 13.05
N CYS A 369 -17.85 -10.50 11.77
CA CYS A 369 -17.23 -11.43 10.83
C CYS A 369 -16.80 -10.72 9.55
N ASP A 370 -16.21 -11.45 8.61
CA ASP A 370 -15.86 -10.92 7.29
C ASP A 370 -17.12 -10.48 6.56
N TYR A 371 -17.13 -9.20 6.18
CA TYR A 371 -18.28 -8.57 5.55
C TYR A 371 -17.85 -7.82 4.29
N PRO A 372 -17.98 -8.46 3.11
CA PRO A 372 -17.59 -7.83 1.85
C PRO A 372 -18.62 -6.82 1.37
N ILE A 373 -18.13 -5.77 0.73
CA ILE A 373 -18.91 -4.72 0.07
C ILE A 373 -18.50 -4.65 -1.40
N GLU A 374 -19.47 -4.53 -2.28
CA GLU A 374 -19.30 -4.46 -3.73
C GLU A 374 -20.08 -3.32 -4.37
N VAL A 375 -19.52 -2.74 -5.42
CA VAL A 375 -20.20 -1.78 -6.30
C VAL A 375 -20.24 -2.34 -7.72
N PHE A 376 -21.42 -2.52 -8.26
CA PHE A 376 -21.63 -2.97 -9.62
C PHE A 376 -22.00 -1.80 -10.52
N GLY A 377 -21.01 -1.23 -11.23
CA GLY A 377 -21.14 -0.01 -12.04
C GLY A 377 -21.17 -0.23 -13.55
N MET A 378 -21.07 -1.47 -14.05
CA MET A 378 -21.01 -1.78 -15.47
C MET A 378 -22.06 -2.83 -15.87
N ASN A 379 -22.43 -2.84 -17.16
CA ASN A 379 -23.46 -3.75 -17.70
C ASN A 379 -23.01 -4.47 -18.99
N THR A 380 -21.70 -4.71 -19.18
CA THR A 380 -21.23 -5.52 -20.29
C THR A 380 -21.45 -7.03 -20.01
N PRO A 381 -21.59 -7.88 -21.03
CA PRO A 381 -21.80 -9.32 -20.85
C PRO A 381 -20.73 -9.97 -19.97
N GLU A 382 -19.45 -9.62 -20.16
CA GLU A 382 -18.31 -10.12 -19.39
C GLU A 382 -18.39 -9.66 -17.92
N TYR A 383 -18.87 -8.44 -17.71
CA TYR A 383 -19.06 -7.90 -16.36
C TYR A 383 -20.20 -8.60 -15.63
N GLN A 384 -21.31 -8.90 -16.33
CA GLN A 384 -22.44 -9.64 -15.77
C GLN A 384 -22.04 -11.05 -15.36
N GLN A 385 -21.17 -11.73 -16.11
CA GLN A 385 -20.64 -13.03 -15.72
C GLN A 385 -19.83 -12.94 -14.43
N ARG A 386 -18.92 -11.96 -14.31
CA ARG A 386 -18.13 -11.71 -13.08
C ARG A 386 -19.03 -11.35 -11.90
N LYS A 387 -20.06 -10.54 -12.11
CA LYS A 387 -21.06 -10.19 -11.10
C LYS A 387 -21.79 -11.42 -10.58
N ALA A 388 -22.22 -12.33 -11.47
CA ALA A 388 -22.87 -13.57 -11.10
C ALA A 388 -21.97 -14.47 -10.24
N VAL A 389 -20.68 -14.60 -10.61
CA VAL A 389 -19.68 -15.34 -9.82
C VAL A 389 -19.53 -14.73 -8.42
N LYS A 390 -19.39 -13.40 -8.31
CA LYS A 390 -19.30 -12.69 -7.03
C LYS A 390 -20.55 -12.90 -6.17
N ARG A 391 -21.75 -12.74 -6.74
CA ARG A 391 -23.03 -12.98 -6.05
C ARG A 391 -23.13 -14.39 -5.49
N THR A 392 -22.79 -15.42 -6.28
CA THR A 392 -22.77 -16.81 -5.83
C THR A 392 -21.77 -17.03 -4.70
N HIS A 393 -20.56 -16.48 -4.83
CA HIS A 393 -19.51 -16.62 -3.81
C HIS A 393 -19.91 -15.98 -2.47
N TYR A 394 -20.41 -14.75 -2.48
CA TYR A 394 -20.78 -14.04 -1.25
C TYR A 394 -22.12 -14.49 -0.65
N ALA A 395 -22.93 -15.22 -1.42
CA ALA A 395 -24.14 -15.86 -0.90
C ALA A 395 -23.83 -17.05 0.03
N ASN A 396 -22.58 -17.54 0.06
CA ASN A 396 -22.17 -18.65 0.93
C ASN A 396 -22.23 -18.24 2.42
N ARG A 397 -23.30 -18.67 3.12
CA ARG A 397 -23.55 -18.34 4.52
C ARG A 397 -22.62 -19.03 5.52
N GLN A 398 -21.91 -20.08 5.13
CA GLN A 398 -20.88 -20.70 5.96
C GLN A 398 -19.64 -19.80 6.03
N LYS A 399 -19.28 -19.18 4.91
CA LYS A 399 -18.12 -18.25 4.82
C LYS A 399 -18.49 -16.83 5.26
N TYR A 400 -19.70 -16.39 4.91
CA TYR A 400 -20.21 -15.03 5.20
C TYR A 400 -21.52 -15.11 6.00
N PRO A 401 -21.49 -15.45 7.30
CA PRO A 401 -22.69 -15.75 8.09
C PRO A 401 -23.63 -14.55 8.23
N LYS A 402 -23.10 -13.34 8.27
CA LYS A 402 -23.87 -12.09 8.28
C LYS A 402 -24.22 -11.58 6.89
N GLY A 403 -23.79 -12.28 5.83
CA GLY A 403 -24.00 -11.93 4.43
C GLY A 403 -22.96 -10.94 3.92
N TRP A 404 -23.39 -10.17 2.96
CA TRP A 404 -22.62 -9.18 2.26
C TRP A 404 -23.54 -8.04 1.82
N TRP A 405 -22.97 -6.91 1.41
CA TRP A 405 -23.71 -5.77 0.90
C TRP A 405 -23.19 -5.39 -0.48
N TYR A 406 -24.11 -4.90 -1.32
CA TYR A 406 -23.73 -4.41 -2.63
C TYR A 406 -24.59 -3.22 -3.06
N TRP A 407 -24.04 -2.40 -3.89
CA TRP A 407 -24.72 -1.35 -4.62
C TRP A 407 -24.62 -1.64 -6.12
N ASP A 408 -25.75 -1.91 -6.74
CA ASP A 408 -25.88 -2.12 -8.17
C ASP A 408 -26.56 -0.91 -8.79
N LEU A 409 -25.83 -0.16 -9.59
CA LEU A 409 -26.32 1.08 -10.19
C LEU A 409 -27.50 0.89 -11.16
N PHE A 410 -27.68 -0.33 -11.68
CA PHE A 410 -28.78 -0.68 -12.58
C PHE A 410 -30.02 -1.15 -11.81
N GLU A 411 -29.85 -1.63 -10.57
CA GLU A 411 -30.97 -2.01 -9.68
C GLU A 411 -31.39 -0.84 -8.78
N HIS A 412 -30.41 0.00 -8.33
CA HIS A 412 -30.61 1.07 -7.38
C HIS A 412 -29.92 2.36 -7.82
N LYS A 413 -30.67 3.41 -8.14
CA LYS A 413 -30.10 4.73 -8.48
C LYS A 413 -29.37 5.38 -7.31
N GLU A 414 -29.84 5.14 -6.10
CA GLU A 414 -29.24 5.64 -4.86
C GLU A 414 -28.51 4.52 -4.14
N ILE A 415 -27.56 4.89 -3.31
CA ILE A 415 -26.82 3.93 -2.47
C ILE A 415 -27.81 3.31 -1.47
N PRO A 416 -27.95 1.97 -1.45
CA PRO A 416 -28.81 1.31 -0.47
C PRO A 416 -28.34 1.57 0.97
N LEU A 417 -29.25 1.41 1.94
CA LEU A 417 -28.92 1.57 3.34
C LEU A 417 -27.75 0.66 3.73
N LEU A 418 -26.72 1.25 4.31
CA LEU A 418 -25.58 0.49 4.81
C LEU A 418 -25.97 -0.41 5.98
N PRO A 419 -25.37 -1.61 6.11
CA PRO A 419 -25.63 -2.47 7.27
C PRO A 419 -25.19 -1.77 8.56
N SER A 420 -25.92 -1.97 9.65
CA SER A 420 -25.51 -1.46 10.96
C SER A 420 -24.17 -2.08 11.40
N PRO A 421 -23.27 -1.31 12.05
CA PRO A 421 -22.08 -1.89 12.65
C PRO A 421 -22.48 -2.91 13.73
N ALA A 422 -21.59 -3.87 14.03
CA ALA A 422 -21.79 -4.74 15.16
C ALA A 422 -21.89 -3.89 16.45
N SER A 423 -22.92 -4.15 17.27
CA SER A 423 -23.04 -3.48 18.55
C SER A 423 -21.78 -3.74 19.38
N GLU A 424 -21.17 -2.70 19.92
CA GLU A 424 -20.17 -2.88 20.96
C GLU A 424 -20.87 -3.58 22.13
N ARG A 425 -20.50 -4.82 22.43
CA ARG A 425 -20.86 -5.40 23.71
C ARG A 425 -20.12 -4.58 24.76
N ALA A 426 -20.91 -3.86 25.57
CA ALA A 426 -20.47 -3.07 26.70
C ALA A 426 -19.68 -3.92 27.70
#